data_c75a21a97533cea263a038620d1d3417
#
_entry.id   c75a21a97533cea263a038620d1d3417
#
_cell.length_a   1.000
_cell.length_b   1.000
_cell.length_c   1.000
_cell.angle_alpha   90.00
_cell.angle_beta   90.00
_cell.angle_gamma   90.00
#
_symmetry.space_group_name_H-M   'P 1'
#
loop_
_entity.id
_entity.type
_entity.pdbx_description
1 polymer ?
#
loop_
_entity_poly.entity_id
_entity_poly.type
_entity_poly.pdbx_seq_one_letter_code
_entity_poly.pdbx_strand_id
1 'polypeptide(L)'
;MPYAIEAEQSVLGSILLDKDLIIVVIDIVSKEDFYSDQNAEIYDSMLTLFKNSEPIDLITIVNELRKRSLLEKVGGIPYITSLSSAPDFTSHITKYAAIVKEKSILRKLIRTSTDLMQKSYEQSMQIQDILDFAEKSIFDIAQEKDQRGLVKIENVLADSFEILQDLYMRKDKMTGITTGFIDLDRKINGLQKTDLILIAARPAMGKTAFSLNIAQNAAMKGNASVAIFNLEMSKEQLIQRMISSTSHVELNKLKNGNIEDDEWPKITTGMGIL
;
A
#
# COMPACT_ATOMS: atom_id res chain seq x y z
N MET A 1 -19.24 14.15 -14.18
CA MET A 1 -18.11 13.29 -13.76
C MET A 1 -16.79 13.89 -14.23
N PRO A 2 -15.70 13.88 -13.46
CA PRO A 2 -14.40 14.37 -13.88
C PRO A 2 -13.85 13.61 -15.09
N TYR A 3 -13.39 14.30 -16.12
CA TYR A 3 -12.84 13.73 -17.35
C TYR A 3 -11.74 14.63 -17.93
N ALA A 4 -10.95 14.08 -18.85
CA ALA A 4 -9.92 14.79 -19.61
C ALA A 4 -9.73 14.12 -20.98
N ILE A 5 -10.70 14.29 -21.88
CA ILE A 5 -10.73 13.63 -23.20
C ILE A 5 -9.47 13.93 -24.03
N GLU A 6 -8.98 15.17 -23.99
CA GLU A 6 -7.76 15.56 -24.69
C GLU A 6 -6.53 14.79 -24.20
N ALA A 7 -6.44 14.53 -22.88
CA ALA A 7 -5.37 13.71 -22.32
C ALA A 7 -5.49 12.24 -22.75
N GLU A 8 -6.71 11.69 -22.79
CA GLU A 8 -6.96 10.34 -23.28
C GLU A 8 -6.54 10.20 -24.74
N GLN A 9 -6.96 11.14 -25.58
CA GLN A 9 -6.60 11.16 -27.00
C GLN A 9 -5.09 11.30 -27.20
N SER A 10 -4.43 12.14 -26.37
CA SER A 10 -2.97 12.30 -26.42
C SER A 10 -2.22 11.03 -26.03
N VAL A 11 -2.71 10.27 -25.04
CA VAL A 11 -2.15 8.96 -24.68
C VAL A 11 -2.26 7.99 -25.86
N LEU A 12 -3.45 7.84 -26.43
CA LEU A 12 -3.69 6.93 -27.56
C LEU A 12 -2.90 7.33 -28.81
N GLY A 13 -2.89 8.61 -29.13
CA GLY A 13 -2.14 9.15 -30.26
C GLY A 13 -0.64 8.96 -30.11
N SER A 14 -0.09 9.15 -28.92
CA SER A 14 1.32 8.93 -28.65
C SER A 14 1.72 7.45 -28.84
N ILE A 15 0.88 6.49 -28.41
CA ILE A 15 1.12 5.07 -28.62
C ILE A 15 1.05 4.69 -30.11
N LEU A 16 0.17 5.34 -30.88
CA LEU A 16 0.10 5.15 -32.33
C LEU A 16 1.34 5.66 -33.07
N LEU A 17 1.96 6.73 -32.58
CA LEU A 17 3.18 7.30 -33.13
C LEU A 17 4.44 6.53 -32.72
N ASP A 18 4.47 6.08 -31.47
CA ASP A 18 5.55 5.27 -30.91
C ASP A 18 4.99 4.14 -30.03
N LYS A 19 4.96 2.94 -30.59
CA LYS A 19 4.42 1.73 -29.96
C LYS A 19 5.10 1.36 -28.64
N ASP A 20 6.38 1.72 -28.46
CA ASP A 20 7.14 1.35 -27.27
C ASP A 20 6.66 2.13 -26.03
N LEU A 21 5.97 3.24 -26.23
CA LEU A 21 5.37 4.03 -25.17
C LEU A 21 4.22 3.28 -24.43
N ILE A 22 3.63 2.26 -25.04
CA ILE A 22 2.60 1.44 -24.36
C ILE A 22 3.14 0.81 -23.07
N ILE A 23 4.43 0.45 -23.03
CA ILE A 23 5.08 -0.16 -21.86
C ILE A 23 5.02 0.80 -20.65
N VAL A 24 5.21 2.09 -20.89
CA VAL A 24 5.14 3.10 -19.83
C VAL A 24 3.70 3.37 -19.41
N VAL A 25 2.77 3.33 -20.35
CA VAL A 25 1.36 3.64 -20.11
C VAL A 25 0.66 2.54 -19.33
N ILE A 26 0.97 1.27 -19.60
CA ILE A 26 0.39 0.09 -18.89
C ILE A 26 0.61 0.18 -17.37
N ASP A 27 1.74 0.72 -16.95
CA ASP A 27 2.06 0.85 -15.52
C ASP A 27 1.27 1.99 -14.83
N ILE A 28 0.61 2.87 -15.60
CA ILE A 28 -0.07 4.05 -15.06
C ILE A 28 -1.59 3.92 -15.17
N VAL A 29 -2.10 3.51 -16.33
CA VAL A 29 -3.53 3.48 -16.63
C VAL A 29 -3.98 2.12 -17.15
N SER A 30 -5.20 1.75 -16.77
CA SER A 30 -5.93 0.58 -17.27
C SER A 30 -7.09 1.02 -18.17
N LYS A 31 -7.76 0.07 -18.84
CA LYS A 31 -8.96 0.34 -19.67
C LYS A 31 -10.03 1.12 -18.90
N GLU A 32 -10.25 0.77 -17.64
CA GLU A 32 -11.27 1.32 -16.76
C GLU A 32 -11.00 2.78 -16.36
N ASP A 33 -9.76 3.24 -16.55
CA ASP A 33 -9.37 4.61 -16.21
C ASP A 33 -9.81 5.62 -17.28
N PHE A 34 -10.16 5.19 -18.47
CA PHE A 34 -10.70 6.06 -19.52
C PHE A 34 -12.16 6.43 -19.23
N TYR A 35 -12.49 7.70 -19.48
CA TYR A 35 -13.87 8.19 -19.37
C TYR A 35 -14.68 7.89 -20.61
N SER A 36 -14.06 8.05 -21.78
CA SER A 36 -14.67 7.77 -23.08
C SER A 36 -14.63 6.26 -23.34
N ASP A 37 -15.80 5.64 -23.49
CA ASP A 37 -15.91 4.24 -23.89
C ASP A 37 -15.19 3.97 -25.22
N GLN A 38 -15.20 4.92 -26.16
CA GLN A 38 -14.49 4.82 -27.42
C GLN A 38 -12.97 4.68 -27.19
N ASN A 39 -12.41 5.56 -26.36
CA ASN A 39 -10.98 5.55 -26.03
C ASN A 39 -10.59 4.30 -25.24
N ALA A 40 -11.45 3.87 -24.31
CA ALA A 40 -11.25 2.64 -23.54
C ALA A 40 -11.14 1.41 -24.45
N GLU A 41 -12.04 1.26 -25.45
CA GLU A 41 -12.02 0.14 -26.38
C GLU A 41 -10.82 0.20 -27.35
N ILE A 42 -10.38 1.38 -27.77
CA ILE A 42 -9.17 1.55 -28.57
C ILE A 42 -7.94 1.12 -27.73
N TYR A 43 -7.84 1.59 -26.49
CA TYR A 43 -6.75 1.22 -25.61
C TYR A 43 -6.69 -0.28 -25.32
N ASP A 44 -7.84 -0.92 -25.07
CA ASP A 44 -7.94 -2.36 -24.87
C ASP A 44 -7.50 -3.17 -26.10
N SER A 45 -7.80 -2.64 -27.31
CA SER A 45 -7.31 -3.25 -28.55
C SER A 45 -5.81 -3.11 -28.70
N MET A 46 -5.23 -1.96 -28.33
CA MET A 46 -3.77 -1.78 -28.27
C MET A 46 -3.11 -2.75 -27.29
N LEU A 47 -3.68 -2.92 -26.09
CA LEU A 47 -3.20 -3.87 -25.09
C LEU A 47 -3.22 -5.31 -25.59
N THR A 48 -4.25 -5.68 -26.36
CA THR A 48 -4.37 -7.04 -26.92
C THR A 48 -3.31 -7.30 -27.98
N LEU A 49 -3.09 -6.34 -28.88
CA LEU A 49 -2.02 -6.44 -29.88
C LEU A 49 -0.65 -6.53 -29.20
N PHE A 50 -0.42 -5.72 -28.17
CA PHE A 50 0.82 -5.77 -27.39
C PHE A 50 1.06 -7.14 -26.74
N LYS A 51 0.04 -7.70 -26.07
CA LYS A 51 0.11 -9.04 -25.44
C LYS A 51 0.39 -10.14 -26.43
N ASN A 52 -0.13 -10.01 -27.65
CA ASN A 52 0.08 -10.99 -28.74
C ASN A 52 1.41 -10.76 -29.47
N SER A 53 2.20 -9.76 -29.07
CA SER A 53 3.43 -9.35 -29.79
C SER A 53 3.16 -8.94 -31.24
N GLU A 54 1.98 -8.43 -31.53
CA GLU A 54 1.58 -7.87 -32.82
C GLU A 54 1.93 -6.38 -32.89
N PRO A 55 2.28 -5.83 -34.06
CA PRO A 55 2.58 -4.42 -34.20
C PRO A 55 1.35 -3.56 -33.88
N ILE A 56 1.58 -2.40 -33.23
CA ILE A 56 0.53 -1.44 -32.91
C ILE A 56 0.64 -0.30 -33.91
N ASP A 57 -0.24 -0.31 -34.90
CA ASP A 57 -0.38 0.72 -35.91
C ASP A 57 -1.85 0.88 -36.34
N LEU A 58 -2.11 1.87 -37.18
CA LEU A 58 -3.46 2.18 -37.64
C LEU A 58 -4.15 0.95 -38.28
N ILE A 59 -3.42 0.17 -39.05
CA ILE A 59 -3.98 -0.98 -39.80
C ILE A 59 -4.35 -2.10 -38.85
N THR A 60 -3.43 -2.44 -37.96
CA THR A 60 -3.63 -3.53 -36.98
C THR A 60 -4.73 -3.24 -35.98
N ILE A 61 -4.81 -1.99 -35.49
CA ILE A 61 -5.87 -1.55 -34.57
C ILE A 61 -7.24 -1.58 -35.27
N VAL A 62 -7.34 -1.09 -36.51
CA VAL A 62 -8.60 -1.15 -37.28
C VAL A 62 -9.02 -2.61 -37.50
N ASN A 63 -8.09 -3.49 -37.80
CA ASN A 63 -8.39 -4.91 -37.98
C ASN A 63 -8.85 -5.57 -36.68
N GLU A 64 -8.18 -5.28 -35.56
CA GLU A 64 -8.56 -5.82 -34.24
C GLU A 64 -9.95 -5.33 -33.81
N LEU A 65 -10.22 -4.03 -33.95
CA LEU A 65 -11.55 -3.46 -33.69
C LEU A 65 -12.65 -4.03 -34.59
N ARG A 66 -12.30 -4.36 -35.85
CA ARG A 66 -13.24 -5.01 -36.78
C ARG A 66 -13.53 -6.45 -36.36
N LYS A 67 -12.51 -7.24 -35.96
CA LYS A 67 -12.70 -8.60 -35.42
C LYS A 67 -13.63 -8.61 -34.22
N ARG A 68 -13.55 -7.57 -33.38
CA ARG A 68 -14.38 -7.39 -32.17
C ARG A 68 -15.75 -6.77 -32.47
N SER A 69 -16.03 -6.38 -33.71
CA SER A 69 -17.25 -5.66 -34.11
C SER A 69 -17.42 -4.32 -33.38
N LEU A 70 -16.32 -3.66 -33.01
CA LEU A 70 -16.30 -2.40 -32.28
C LEU A 70 -15.94 -1.19 -33.14
N LEU A 71 -15.48 -1.37 -34.38
CA LEU A 71 -14.96 -0.29 -35.23
C LEU A 71 -15.93 0.89 -35.36
N GLU A 72 -17.20 0.63 -35.67
CA GLU A 72 -18.21 1.68 -35.81
C GLU A 72 -18.54 2.34 -34.47
N LYS A 73 -18.54 1.57 -33.39
CA LYS A 73 -18.82 2.07 -32.04
C LYS A 73 -17.74 3.06 -31.57
N VAL A 74 -16.49 2.86 -31.95
CA VAL A 74 -15.39 3.76 -31.60
C VAL A 74 -15.24 4.98 -32.51
N GLY A 75 -16.14 5.19 -33.47
CA GLY A 75 -16.13 6.32 -34.39
C GLY A 75 -15.44 6.03 -35.73
N GLY A 76 -15.17 4.76 -36.03
CA GLY A 76 -14.64 4.32 -37.31
C GLY A 76 -13.18 4.73 -37.56
N ILE A 77 -12.72 4.49 -38.77
CA ILE A 77 -11.38 4.84 -39.23
C ILE A 77 -11.08 6.34 -39.07
N PRO A 78 -12.01 7.27 -39.39
CA PRO A 78 -11.72 8.69 -39.24
C PRO A 78 -11.31 9.11 -37.82
N TYR A 79 -11.95 8.57 -36.79
CA TYR A 79 -11.60 8.88 -35.41
C TYR A 79 -10.20 8.37 -35.04
N ILE A 80 -9.87 7.11 -35.41
CA ILE A 80 -8.57 6.54 -35.12
C ILE A 80 -7.46 7.30 -35.86
N THR A 81 -7.72 7.72 -37.11
CA THR A 81 -6.78 8.55 -37.88
C THR A 81 -6.58 9.93 -37.23
N SER A 82 -7.64 10.52 -36.67
CA SER A 82 -7.55 11.83 -35.99
C SER A 82 -6.64 11.76 -34.75
N LEU A 83 -6.60 10.61 -34.05
CA LEU A 83 -5.70 10.41 -32.91
C LEU A 83 -4.23 10.47 -33.32
N SER A 84 -3.87 9.94 -34.49
CA SER A 84 -2.49 9.96 -35.00
C SER A 84 -2.07 11.33 -35.56
N SER A 85 -3.03 12.23 -35.79
CA SER A 85 -2.79 13.58 -36.34
C SER A 85 -2.65 14.65 -35.24
N ALA A 86 -2.77 14.27 -33.97
CA ALA A 86 -2.57 15.16 -32.83
C ALA A 86 -1.10 15.64 -32.79
N PRO A 87 -0.83 16.86 -32.27
CA PRO A 87 0.54 17.37 -32.11
C PRO A 87 1.40 16.37 -31.35
N ASP A 88 2.70 16.30 -31.68
CA ASP A 88 3.68 15.37 -31.12
C ASP A 88 3.82 15.57 -29.61
N PHE A 89 3.05 14.83 -28.81
CA PHE A 89 3.05 14.85 -27.35
C PHE A 89 3.81 13.64 -26.75
N THR A 90 4.56 12.91 -27.57
CA THR A 90 5.28 11.70 -27.13
C THR A 90 6.20 11.96 -25.93
N SER A 91 6.80 13.13 -25.85
CA SER A 91 7.70 13.53 -24.74
C SER A 91 6.96 13.71 -23.38
N HIS A 92 5.64 13.81 -23.37
CA HIS A 92 4.85 14.08 -22.16
C HIS A 92 3.81 13.01 -21.83
N ILE A 93 3.89 11.84 -22.44
CA ILE A 93 2.89 10.78 -22.31
C ILE A 93 2.64 10.38 -20.85
N THR A 94 3.68 10.32 -20.02
CA THR A 94 3.57 10.02 -18.59
C THR A 94 2.69 11.03 -17.85
N LYS A 95 2.78 12.32 -18.22
CA LYS A 95 1.94 13.38 -17.63
C LYS A 95 0.48 13.24 -18.07
N TYR A 96 0.24 12.92 -19.34
CA TYR A 96 -1.13 12.72 -19.82
C TYR A 96 -1.76 11.47 -19.22
N ALA A 97 -1.03 10.36 -19.14
CA ALA A 97 -1.49 9.15 -18.45
C ALA A 97 -1.78 9.43 -16.95
N ALA A 98 -0.94 10.22 -16.28
CA ALA A 98 -1.20 10.63 -14.91
C ALA A 98 -2.47 11.49 -14.74
N ILE A 99 -2.77 12.38 -15.70
CA ILE A 99 -4.01 13.15 -15.71
C ILE A 99 -5.22 12.22 -15.87
N VAL A 100 -5.17 11.26 -16.79
CA VAL A 100 -6.24 10.27 -16.99
C VAL A 100 -6.47 9.50 -15.69
N LYS A 101 -5.40 9.02 -15.04
CA LYS A 101 -5.46 8.31 -13.75
C LYS A 101 -6.07 9.15 -12.64
N GLU A 102 -5.65 10.41 -12.51
CA GLU A 102 -6.20 11.35 -11.53
C GLU A 102 -7.72 11.50 -11.69
N LYS A 103 -8.19 11.72 -12.95
CA LYS A 103 -9.63 11.86 -13.21
C LYS A 103 -10.39 10.54 -12.93
N SER A 104 -9.78 9.41 -13.18
CA SER A 104 -10.33 8.11 -12.82
C SER A 104 -10.49 7.95 -11.30
N ILE A 105 -9.47 8.27 -10.53
CA ILE A 105 -9.51 8.23 -9.06
C ILE A 105 -10.64 9.14 -8.53
N LEU A 106 -10.78 10.34 -9.06
CA LEU A 106 -11.87 11.24 -8.69
C LEU A 106 -13.26 10.63 -9.00
N ARG A 107 -13.42 9.96 -10.14
CA ARG A 107 -14.67 9.26 -10.47
C ARG A 107 -14.97 8.10 -9.51
N LYS A 108 -13.94 7.31 -9.16
CA LYS A 108 -14.07 6.22 -8.18
C LYS A 108 -14.49 6.76 -6.81
N LEU A 109 -13.87 7.85 -6.34
CA LEU A 109 -14.26 8.51 -5.09
C LEU A 109 -15.70 9.00 -5.11
N ILE A 110 -16.16 9.62 -6.21
CA ILE A 110 -17.54 10.09 -6.35
C ILE A 110 -18.52 8.90 -6.31
N ARG A 111 -18.23 7.81 -7.04
CA ARG A 111 -19.06 6.59 -7.05
C ARG A 111 -19.15 5.99 -5.64
N THR A 112 -18.02 5.76 -5.00
CA THR A 112 -17.97 5.22 -3.64
C THR A 112 -18.74 6.09 -2.64
N SER A 113 -18.60 7.42 -2.74
CA SER A 113 -19.36 8.35 -1.87
C SER A 113 -20.87 8.27 -2.12
N THR A 114 -21.27 8.09 -3.38
CA THR A 114 -22.69 7.92 -3.74
C THR A 114 -23.25 6.61 -3.19
N ASP A 115 -22.49 5.51 -3.34
CA ASP A 115 -22.88 4.19 -2.82
C ASP A 115 -22.97 4.19 -1.29
N LEU A 116 -22.03 4.85 -0.61
CA LEU A 116 -22.06 5.03 0.84
C LEU A 116 -23.28 5.84 1.29
N MET A 117 -23.55 6.94 0.60
CA MET A 117 -24.71 7.77 0.88
C MET A 117 -26.01 6.94 0.73
N GLN A 118 -26.15 6.20 -0.36
CA GLN A 118 -27.31 5.36 -0.61
C GLN A 118 -27.49 4.30 0.49
N LYS A 119 -26.44 3.53 0.81
CA LYS A 119 -26.46 2.50 1.87
C LYS A 119 -26.83 3.08 3.23
N SER A 120 -26.38 4.29 3.53
CA SER A 120 -26.69 4.98 4.79
C SER A 120 -28.15 5.40 4.87
N TYR A 121 -28.78 5.79 3.75
CA TYR A 121 -30.21 6.14 3.72
C TYR A 121 -31.13 4.92 3.77
N GLU A 122 -30.73 3.83 3.13
CA GLU A 122 -31.55 2.61 3.08
C GLU A 122 -31.72 1.92 4.44
N GLN A 123 -30.79 2.15 5.39
CA GLN A 123 -30.78 1.55 6.75
C GLN A 123 -30.96 0.02 6.74
N SER A 124 -30.60 -0.63 5.63
CA SER A 124 -30.78 -2.08 5.44
C SER A 124 -29.63 -2.91 6.03
N MET A 125 -28.51 -2.27 6.35
CA MET A 125 -27.28 -2.89 6.87
C MET A 125 -26.98 -2.42 8.29
N GLN A 126 -26.24 -3.22 9.05
CA GLN A 126 -25.69 -2.77 10.34
C GLN A 126 -24.65 -1.67 10.12
N ILE A 127 -24.57 -0.75 11.07
CA ILE A 127 -23.64 0.40 10.96
C ILE A 127 -22.19 -0.05 10.79
N GLN A 128 -21.81 -1.17 11.42
CA GLN A 128 -20.47 -1.73 11.31
C GLN A 128 -20.15 -2.17 9.89
N ASP A 129 -21.10 -2.82 9.20
CA ASP A 129 -20.92 -3.26 7.82
C ASP A 129 -20.75 -2.09 6.85
N ILE A 130 -21.44 -0.96 7.12
CA ILE A 130 -21.30 0.27 6.33
C ILE A 130 -19.93 0.90 6.55
N LEU A 131 -19.44 0.92 7.79
CA LEU A 131 -18.11 1.42 8.12
C LEU A 131 -17.02 0.56 7.48
N ASP A 132 -17.11 -0.76 7.59
CA ASP A 132 -16.15 -1.69 6.98
C ASP A 132 -16.13 -1.55 5.45
N PHE A 133 -17.30 -1.36 4.82
CA PHE A 133 -17.38 -1.07 3.38
C PHE A 133 -16.73 0.26 3.02
N ALA A 134 -16.91 1.30 3.83
CA ALA A 134 -16.30 2.60 3.62
C ALA A 134 -14.76 2.51 3.70
N GLU A 135 -14.23 1.92 4.78
CA GLU A 135 -12.80 1.76 4.99
C GLU A 135 -12.17 0.96 3.85
N LYS A 136 -12.75 -0.19 3.50
CA LYS A 136 -12.25 -1.03 2.42
C LYS A 136 -12.25 -0.30 1.08
N SER A 137 -13.34 0.37 0.73
CA SER A 137 -13.44 1.05 -0.58
C SER A 137 -12.45 2.21 -0.70
N ILE A 138 -12.23 2.98 0.36
CA ILE A 138 -11.24 4.07 0.37
C ILE A 138 -9.82 3.50 0.34
N PHE A 139 -9.56 2.42 1.07
CA PHE A 139 -8.26 1.73 1.06
C PHE A 139 -7.91 1.20 -0.33
N ASP A 140 -8.86 0.54 -1.02
CA ASP A 140 -8.66 0.00 -2.37
C ASP A 140 -8.30 1.13 -3.36
N ILE A 141 -9.00 2.29 -3.29
CA ILE A 141 -8.70 3.46 -4.12
C ILE A 141 -7.30 4.03 -3.80
N ALA A 142 -6.93 4.08 -2.52
CA ALA A 142 -5.62 4.58 -2.10
C ALA A 142 -4.47 3.67 -2.55
N GLN A 143 -4.66 2.36 -2.49
CA GLN A 143 -3.67 1.37 -2.94
C GLN A 143 -3.41 1.43 -4.45
N GLU A 144 -4.42 1.70 -5.27
CA GLU A 144 -4.23 1.85 -6.73
C GLU A 144 -3.24 2.97 -7.10
N LYS A 145 -3.08 3.97 -6.23
CA LYS A 145 -2.11 5.05 -6.40
C LYS A 145 -0.67 4.58 -6.21
N ASP A 146 -0.48 3.54 -5.41
CA ASP A 146 0.84 3.04 -4.99
C ASP A 146 1.31 1.79 -5.77
N GLN A 147 0.58 1.37 -6.82
CA GLN A 147 1.08 0.35 -7.74
C GLN A 147 2.28 0.93 -8.51
N ARG A 148 3.42 0.97 -7.81
CA ARG A 148 4.72 1.25 -8.43
C ARG A 148 5.02 0.05 -9.32
N GLY A 149 4.98 0.25 -10.62
CA GLY A 149 5.47 -0.71 -11.61
C GLY A 149 6.94 -1.08 -11.38
N LEU A 150 7.53 -1.81 -12.29
CA LEU A 150 8.96 -2.14 -12.25
C LEU A 150 9.79 -0.86 -12.15
N VAL A 151 10.60 -0.76 -11.10
CA VAL A 151 11.52 0.36 -10.90
C VAL A 151 12.85 0.00 -11.55
N LYS A 152 13.40 0.90 -12.35
CA LYS A 152 14.73 0.70 -12.94
C LYS A 152 15.76 0.58 -11.83
N ILE A 153 16.66 -0.40 -11.95
CA ILE A 153 17.69 -0.67 -10.94
C ILE A 153 18.59 0.54 -10.68
N GLU A 154 18.79 1.38 -11.70
CA GLU A 154 19.60 2.62 -11.60
C GLU A 154 19.05 3.56 -10.50
N ASN A 155 17.73 3.73 -10.42
CA ASN A 155 17.09 4.56 -9.40
C ASN A 155 17.28 3.94 -8.00
N VAL A 156 17.09 2.61 -7.89
CA VAL A 156 17.27 1.89 -6.62
C VAL A 156 18.72 1.92 -6.15
N LEU A 157 19.69 1.87 -7.09
CA LEU A 157 21.11 1.97 -6.77
C LEU A 157 21.48 3.35 -6.21
N ALA A 158 20.93 4.43 -6.75
CA ALA A 158 21.17 5.77 -6.23
C ALA A 158 20.70 5.90 -4.77
N ASP A 159 19.45 5.50 -4.49
CA ASP A 159 18.88 5.51 -3.14
C ASP A 159 19.67 4.60 -2.17
N SER A 160 20.09 3.42 -2.65
CA SER A 160 20.88 2.47 -1.86
C SER A 160 22.26 3.04 -1.51
N PHE A 161 22.87 3.81 -2.41
CA PHE A 161 24.17 4.43 -2.17
C PHE A 161 24.08 5.50 -1.08
N GLU A 162 23.04 6.33 -1.06
CA GLU A 162 22.79 7.29 0.02
C GLU A 162 22.62 6.59 1.37
N ILE A 163 21.85 5.49 1.41
CA ILE A 163 21.69 4.68 2.63
C ILE A 163 23.03 4.14 3.12
N LEU A 164 23.87 3.63 2.22
CA LEU A 164 25.19 3.11 2.57
C LEU A 164 26.12 4.20 3.09
N GLN A 165 26.09 5.42 2.51
CA GLN A 165 26.85 6.55 3.01
C GLN A 165 26.41 6.96 4.42
N ASP A 166 25.11 7.01 4.67
CA ASP A 166 24.55 7.31 5.98
C ASP A 166 24.97 6.27 7.03
N LEU A 167 24.93 4.98 6.68
CA LEU A 167 25.38 3.90 7.55
C LEU A 167 26.88 4.00 7.84
N TYR A 168 27.70 4.33 6.85
CA TYR A 168 29.13 4.51 7.01
C TYR A 168 29.47 5.69 7.95
N MET A 169 28.71 6.80 7.84
CA MET A 169 28.90 7.97 8.70
C MET A 169 28.46 7.74 10.15
N ARG A 170 27.48 6.85 10.36
CA ARG A 170 26.90 6.54 11.69
C ARG A 170 27.71 5.54 12.51
N LYS A 171 28.96 5.23 12.18
CA LYS A 171 29.83 4.24 12.85
C LYS A 171 29.28 3.75 14.19
N ASP A 172 28.98 2.45 14.31
CA ASP A 172 28.53 1.75 15.55
C ASP A 172 27.08 1.99 16.02
N LYS A 173 26.16 2.45 15.18
CA LYS A 173 24.74 2.48 15.55
C LYS A 173 23.97 1.34 14.90
N MET A 174 23.30 0.57 15.75
CA MET A 174 22.31 -0.44 15.33
C MET A 174 21.32 0.19 14.34
N THR A 175 21.06 -0.47 13.22
CA THR A 175 20.18 0.05 12.16
C THR A 175 18.71 -0.21 12.45
N GLY A 176 18.42 -1.29 13.16
CA GLY A 176 17.07 -1.71 13.53
C GLY A 176 16.62 -1.18 14.89
N ILE A 177 15.38 -1.49 15.25
CA ILE A 177 14.79 -1.19 16.56
C ILE A 177 15.36 -2.17 17.58
N THR A 178 15.79 -1.70 18.74
CA THR A 178 16.35 -2.55 19.79
C THR A 178 15.32 -3.55 20.35
N THR A 179 15.72 -4.79 20.54
CA THR A 179 14.96 -5.78 21.30
C THR A 179 15.14 -5.60 22.82
N GLY A 180 16.16 -4.81 23.22
CA GLY A 180 16.58 -4.65 24.61
C GLY A 180 17.48 -5.78 25.13
N PHE A 181 17.72 -6.83 24.33
CA PHE A 181 18.65 -7.91 24.62
C PHE A 181 19.94 -7.69 23.85
N ILE A 182 20.99 -7.22 24.54
CA ILE A 182 22.24 -6.74 23.93
C ILE A 182 22.88 -7.76 23.00
N ASP A 183 22.95 -9.04 23.42
CA ASP A 183 23.57 -10.07 22.62
C ASP A 183 22.73 -10.48 21.40
N LEU A 184 21.40 -10.38 21.52
CA LEU A 184 20.50 -10.57 20.38
C LEU A 184 20.65 -9.41 19.40
N ASP A 185 20.60 -8.20 19.91
CA ASP A 185 20.74 -6.98 19.08
C ASP A 185 22.08 -6.97 18.32
N ARG A 186 23.17 -7.42 18.94
CA ARG A 186 24.47 -7.56 18.25
C ARG A 186 24.45 -8.57 17.11
N LYS A 187 23.65 -9.65 17.25
CA LYS A 187 23.58 -10.70 16.23
C LYS A 187 22.68 -10.33 15.06
N ILE A 188 21.55 -9.68 15.31
CA ILE A 188 20.54 -9.35 14.29
C ILE A 188 20.57 -7.88 13.86
N ASN A 189 21.41 -7.07 14.49
CA ASN A 189 21.50 -5.60 14.29
C ASN A 189 20.17 -4.87 14.58
N GLY A 190 19.39 -5.38 15.55
CA GLY A 190 18.03 -4.94 15.87
C GLY A 190 16.97 -5.45 14.90
N LEU A 191 15.70 -5.11 15.18
CA LEU A 191 14.56 -5.47 14.35
C LEU A 191 14.51 -4.55 13.13
N GLN A 192 14.68 -5.10 11.93
CA GLN A 192 14.70 -4.30 10.70
C GLN A 192 13.29 -3.99 10.21
N LYS A 193 13.15 -2.88 9.48
CA LYS A 193 11.90 -2.56 8.78
C LYS A 193 11.58 -3.65 7.75
N THR A 194 10.31 -3.96 7.57
CA THR A 194 9.81 -4.95 6.60
C THR A 194 10.07 -6.42 6.96
N ASP A 195 10.80 -6.74 8.04
CA ASP A 195 11.05 -8.12 8.46
C ASP A 195 9.82 -8.75 9.12
N LEU A 196 9.57 -10.01 8.80
CA LEU A 196 8.70 -10.91 9.56
C LEU A 196 9.56 -11.78 10.48
N ILE A 197 9.46 -11.56 11.79
CA ILE A 197 10.24 -12.28 12.78
C ILE A 197 9.34 -13.29 13.51
N LEU A 198 9.69 -14.57 13.46
CA LEU A 198 8.96 -15.64 14.12
C LEU A 198 9.65 -16.06 15.41
N ILE A 199 8.89 -16.08 16.52
CA ILE A 199 9.33 -16.57 17.81
C ILE A 199 8.56 -17.86 18.12
N ALA A 200 9.26 -18.98 18.18
CA ALA A 200 8.70 -20.28 18.49
C ALA A 200 9.29 -20.85 19.77
N ALA A 201 8.45 -21.46 20.60
CA ALA A 201 8.85 -22.13 21.82
C ALA A 201 7.84 -23.24 22.19
N ARG A 202 8.26 -24.21 22.95
CA ARG A 202 7.33 -25.19 23.53
C ARG A 202 6.38 -24.52 24.53
N PRO A 203 5.19 -25.07 24.77
CA PRO A 203 4.27 -24.54 25.78
C PRO A 203 4.97 -24.25 27.11
N ALA A 204 4.58 -23.20 27.79
CA ALA A 204 5.11 -22.76 29.08
C ALA A 204 6.58 -22.30 29.10
N MET A 205 7.28 -22.21 27.99
CA MET A 205 8.69 -21.76 27.92
C MET A 205 8.87 -20.23 27.89
N GLY A 206 7.83 -19.47 28.12
CA GLY A 206 7.92 -18.02 28.22
C GLY A 206 7.83 -17.23 26.89
N LYS A 207 7.35 -17.84 25.80
CA LYS A 207 7.19 -17.17 24.49
C LYS A 207 6.55 -15.80 24.61
N THR A 208 5.37 -15.71 25.23
CA THR A 208 4.63 -14.46 25.38
C THR A 208 5.36 -13.44 26.26
N ALA A 209 6.01 -13.89 27.33
CA ALA A 209 6.82 -13.01 28.19
C ALA A 209 8.00 -12.41 27.42
N PHE A 210 8.70 -13.21 26.62
CA PHE A 210 9.80 -12.74 25.78
C PHE A 210 9.32 -11.73 24.73
N SER A 211 8.21 -12.01 24.04
CA SER A 211 7.64 -11.09 23.05
C SER A 211 7.20 -9.77 23.68
N LEU A 212 6.59 -9.81 24.88
CA LEU A 212 6.19 -8.60 25.60
C LEU A 212 7.41 -7.78 26.03
N ASN A 213 8.49 -8.42 26.48
CA ASN A 213 9.72 -7.72 26.85
C ASN A 213 10.36 -7.04 25.64
N ILE A 214 10.36 -7.69 24.47
CA ILE A 214 10.81 -7.06 23.21
C ILE A 214 9.93 -5.85 22.89
N ALA A 215 8.61 -6.02 22.93
CA ALA A 215 7.65 -4.94 22.65
C ALA A 215 7.86 -3.74 23.58
N GLN A 216 8.02 -3.99 24.87
CA GLN A 216 8.27 -2.98 25.89
C GLN A 216 9.62 -2.27 25.66
N ASN A 217 10.69 -3.02 25.42
CA ASN A 217 12.00 -2.44 25.15
C ASN A 217 12.01 -1.63 23.83
N ALA A 218 11.35 -2.11 22.80
CA ALA A 218 11.21 -1.37 21.53
C ALA A 218 10.51 -0.03 21.72
N ALA A 219 9.44 -0.01 22.53
CA ALA A 219 8.73 1.23 22.84
C ALA A 219 9.58 2.17 23.73
N MET A 220 10.12 1.67 24.83
CA MET A 220 10.79 2.48 25.85
C MET A 220 12.20 2.92 25.45
N LYS A 221 12.99 2.01 24.88
CA LYS A 221 14.40 2.25 24.52
C LYS A 221 14.57 2.58 23.03
N GLY A 222 13.73 1.99 22.18
CA GLY A 222 13.74 2.19 20.74
C GLY A 222 12.89 3.36 20.27
N ASN A 223 12.09 3.98 21.14
CA ASN A 223 11.12 5.03 20.82
C ASN A 223 10.20 4.66 19.64
N ALA A 224 9.82 3.37 19.56
CA ALA A 224 8.99 2.83 18.51
C ALA A 224 7.53 2.70 18.97
N SER A 225 6.58 3.00 18.10
CA SER A 225 5.17 2.69 18.34
C SER A 225 4.95 1.20 18.14
N VAL A 226 4.38 0.51 19.16
CA VAL A 226 4.17 -0.93 19.16
C VAL A 226 2.69 -1.26 19.27
N ALA A 227 2.17 -2.08 18.35
CA ALA A 227 0.83 -2.66 18.42
C ALA A 227 0.93 -4.14 18.78
N ILE A 228 0.12 -4.61 19.73
CA ILE A 228 0.09 -6.00 20.17
C ILE A 228 -1.27 -6.60 19.85
N PHE A 229 -1.29 -7.64 19.02
CA PHE A 229 -2.49 -8.44 18.72
C PHE A 229 -2.36 -9.79 19.43
N ASN A 230 -3.28 -10.11 20.32
CA ASN A 230 -3.25 -11.35 21.09
C ASN A 230 -4.60 -12.06 21.03
N LEU A 231 -4.57 -13.38 20.75
CA LEU A 231 -5.76 -14.24 20.68
C LEU A 231 -5.94 -15.14 21.91
N GLU A 232 -4.92 -15.26 22.78
CA GLU A 232 -4.94 -16.16 23.95
C GLU A 232 -5.25 -15.42 25.26
N MET A 233 -4.85 -14.16 25.38
CA MET A 233 -4.89 -13.41 26.63
C MET A 233 -5.58 -12.08 26.44
N SER A 234 -6.31 -11.63 27.47
CA SER A 234 -6.93 -10.31 27.49
C SER A 234 -5.87 -9.20 27.64
N LYS A 235 -6.24 -7.97 27.24
CA LYS A 235 -5.37 -6.80 27.38
C LYS A 235 -4.97 -6.54 28.85
N GLU A 236 -5.87 -6.79 29.81
CA GLU A 236 -5.62 -6.63 31.23
C GLU A 236 -4.55 -7.61 31.72
N GLN A 237 -4.59 -8.86 31.25
CA GLN A 237 -3.59 -9.87 31.59
C GLN A 237 -2.20 -9.54 31.02
N LEU A 238 -2.15 -8.96 29.83
CA LEU A 238 -0.89 -8.48 29.23
C LEU A 238 -0.31 -7.33 30.03
N ILE A 239 -1.14 -6.36 30.40
CA ILE A 239 -0.71 -5.21 31.25
C ILE A 239 -0.23 -5.68 32.61
N GLN A 240 -0.93 -6.60 33.28
CA GLN A 240 -0.47 -7.16 34.56
C GLN A 240 0.91 -7.80 34.46
N ARG A 241 1.20 -8.50 33.35
CA ARG A 241 2.54 -9.06 33.10
C ARG A 241 3.59 -7.98 32.88
N MET A 242 3.26 -6.92 32.17
CA MET A 242 4.18 -5.79 31.96
C MET A 242 4.47 -5.07 33.29
N ILE A 243 3.44 -4.80 34.08
CA ILE A 243 3.58 -4.22 35.44
C ILE A 243 4.45 -5.12 36.30
N SER A 244 4.19 -6.45 36.37
CA SER A 244 4.99 -7.39 37.13
C SER A 244 6.46 -7.36 36.72
N SER A 245 6.71 -7.33 35.42
CA SER A 245 8.08 -7.25 34.88
C SER A 245 8.79 -5.94 35.26
N THR A 246 8.08 -4.81 35.22
CA THR A 246 8.66 -3.48 35.45
C THR A 246 8.82 -3.17 36.95
N SER A 247 7.85 -3.58 37.77
CA SER A 247 7.86 -3.36 39.22
C SER A 247 8.65 -4.41 39.99
N HIS A 248 9.03 -5.51 39.36
CA HIS A 248 9.61 -6.69 40.00
C HIS A 248 8.73 -7.30 41.10
N VAL A 249 7.39 -7.12 41.00
CA VAL A 249 6.42 -7.78 41.90
C VAL A 249 5.88 -9.02 41.22
N GLU A 250 5.74 -10.11 42.01
CA GLU A 250 5.26 -11.38 41.48
C GLU A 250 3.88 -11.29 40.85
N LEU A 251 3.75 -11.85 39.64
CA LEU A 251 2.49 -11.83 38.87
C LEU A 251 1.31 -12.46 39.67
N ASN A 252 1.60 -13.50 40.47
CA ASN A 252 0.57 -14.15 41.30
C ASN A 252 0.02 -13.20 42.37
N LYS A 253 0.85 -12.34 42.97
CA LYS A 253 0.42 -11.35 43.94
C LYS A 253 -0.50 -10.31 43.26
N LEU A 254 -0.14 -9.88 42.05
CA LEU A 254 -0.99 -8.95 41.27
C LEU A 254 -2.33 -9.57 40.88
N LYS A 255 -2.35 -10.87 40.51
CA LYS A 255 -3.58 -11.57 40.14
C LYS A 255 -4.53 -11.81 41.31
N ASN A 256 -3.97 -12.16 42.46
CA ASN A 256 -4.75 -12.53 43.64
C ASN A 256 -5.03 -11.38 44.59
N GLY A 257 -4.51 -10.18 44.31
CA GLY A 257 -4.65 -9.01 45.16
C GLY A 257 -3.83 -9.09 46.47
N ASN A 258 -2.89 -10.03 46.59
CA ASN A 258 -2.07 -10.25 47.78
C ASN A 258 -0.81 -9.39 47.75
N ILE A 259 -1.01 -8.07 47.65
CA ILE A 259 0.04 -7.06 47.51
C ILE A 259 0.38 -6.53 48.90
N GLU A 260 1.66 -6.51 49.24
CA GLU A 260 2.15 -5.95 50.49
C GLU A 260 2.26 -4.43 50.39
N ASP A 261 2.15 -3.72 51.54
CA ASP A 261 2.13 -2.25 51.57
C ASP A 261 3.42 -1.62 50.97
N ASP A 262 4.57 -2.31 51.10
CA ASP A 262 5.84 -1.88 50.53
C ASP A 262 5.98 -2.12 49.00
N GLU A 263 5.09 -2.95 48.43
CA GLU A 263 5.06 -3.26 47.00
C GLU A 263 4.27 -2.22 46.20
N TRP A 264 3.30 -1.51 46.80
CA TRP A 264 2.51 -0.50 46.14
C TRP A 264 3.34 0.64 45.49
N PRO A 265 4.36 1.19 46.17
CA PRO A 265 5.22 2.19 45.53
C PRO A 265 5.98 1.65 44.32
N LYS A 266 6.41 0.37 44.34
CA LYS A 266 7.09 -0.28 43.20
C LYS A 266 6.15 -0.43 42.01
N ILE A 267 4.89 -0.85 42.27
CA ILE A 267 3.87 -0.97 41.25
C ILE A 267 3.57 0.39 40.61
N THR A 268 3.35 1.42 41.45
CA THR A 268 3.06 2.79 40.96
C THR A 268 4.21 3.34 40.12
N THR A 269 5.44 3.13 40.54
CA THR A 269 6.63 3.51 39.77
C THR A 269 6.71 2.74 38.46
N GLY A 270 6.48 1.41 38.51
CA GLY A 270 6.46 0.55 37.31
C GLY A 270 5.39 0.95 36.29
N MET A 271 4.22 1.35 36.77
CA MET A 271 3.15 1.88 35.90
C MET A 271 3.49 3.23 35.29
N GLY A 272 4.20 4.09 36.03
CA GLY A 272 4.63 5.40 35.51
C GLY A 272 5.73 5.31 34.45
N ILE A 273 6.39 4.16 34.35
CA ILE A 273 7.42 3.90 33.33
C ILE A 273 6.78 3.37 32.02
N LEU A 274 5.64 2.65 32.10
CA LEU A 274 4.90 2.10 30.97
C LEU A 274 4.07 3.14 30.23
#